data_adae3ca16656fd46496220ec35bdbe4f
#
_entry.id   adae3ca16656fd46496220ec35bdbe4f
#
_cell.length_a   1.000
_cell.length_b   1.000
_cell.length_c   1.000
_cell.angle_alpha   90.00
_cell.angle_beta   90.00
_cell.angle_gamma   90.00
#
_symmetry.space_group_name_H-M   'P 1'
#
loop_
_entity.id
_entity.type
_entity.pdbx_description
1 polymer ?
#
loop_
_entity_poly.entity_id
_entity_poly.type
_entity_poly.pdbx_seq_one_letter_code
_entity_poly.pdbx_strand_id
1 'polypeptide(L)'
;MIDTGKLNFDALADIVFDVQRREGYQFELGDIAEIIRYTVRKADLNHEDADYVPLLFENELRDHVMRERINEMGRRNLCATSVCAALA
;
A
#
# COMPACT_ATOMS: atom_id res chain seq x y z
N MET A 1 21.87 3.84 5.62
CA MET A 1 20.75 4.70 5.21
C MET A 1 20.59 4.65 3.70
N ILE A 2 19.36 4.43 3.22
CA ILE A 2 19.10 4.39 1.78
C ILE A 2 19.14 5.81 1.22
N ASP A 3 19.92 5.99 0.16
CA ASP A 3 19.99 7.25 -0.54
C ASP A 3 18.82 7.37 -1.50
N THR A 4 17.89 8.30 -1.22
CA THR A 4 16.73 8.51 -2.05
C THR A 4 17.09 8.97 -3.47
N GLY A 5 18.26 9.57 -3.66
CA GLY A 5 18.77 9.92 -4.98
C GLY A 5 19.09 8.72 -5.87
N LYS A 6 19.27 7.54 -5.27
CA LYS A 6 19.52 6.30 -6.02
C LYS A 6 18.23 5.55 -6.38
N LEU A 7 17.08 6.00 -5.88
CA LEU A 7 15.81 5.38 -6.20
C LEU A 7 15.38 5.75 -7.63
N ASN A 8 14.92 4.76 -8.36
CA ASN A 8 14.36 4.98 -9.68
C ASN A 8 12.85 5.21 -9.54
N PHE A 9 12.45 6.48 -9.45
CA PHE A 9 11.04 6.84 -9.28
C PHE A 9 10.18 6.47 -10.48
N ASP A 10 10.76 6.42 -11.68
CA ASP A 10 10.03 5.95 -12.87
C ASP A 10 9.64 4.48 -12.72
N ALA A 11 10.54 3.66 -12.21
CA ALA A 11 10.26 2.25 -11.94
C ALA A 11 9.18 2.11 -10.85
N LEU A 12 9.22 2.94 -9.82
CA LEU A 12 8.19 2.93 -8.78
C LEU A 12 6.83 3.35 -9.34
N ALA A 13 6.80 4.34 -10.22
CA ALA A 13 5.56 4.76 -10.89
C ALA A 13 4.97 3.63 -11.74
N ASP A 14 5.82 2.92 -12.48
CA ASP A 14 5.39 1.77 -13.29
C ASP A 14 4.78 0.68 -12.40
N ILE A 15 5.36 0.45 -11.24
CA ILE A 15 4.83 -0.51 -10.27
C ILE A 15 3.45 -0.08 -9.78
N VAL A 16 3.26 1.20 -9.48
CA VAL A 16 1.95 1.73 -9.07
C VAL A 16 0.91 1.45 -10.15
N PHE A 17 1.20 1.81 -11.40
CA PHE A 17 0.26 1.60 -12.51
C PHE A 17 -0.04 0.12 -12.71
N ASP A 18 0.95 -0.73 -12.61
CA ASP A 18 0.78 -2.17 -12.78
C ASP A 18 -0.12 -2.75 -11.67
N VAL A 19 0.11 -2.38 -10.43
CA VAL A 19 -0.71 -2.84 -9.30
C VAL A 19 -2.14 -2.30 -9.43
N GLN A 20 -2.30 -1.03 -9.78
CA GLN A 20 -3.63 -0.44 -10.01
C GLN A 20 -4.43 -1.22 -11.05
N ARG A 21 -3.77 -1.56 -12.14
CA ARG A 21 -4.41 -2.30 -13.23
C ARG A 21 -4.77 -3.72 -12.81
N ARG A 22 -3.85 -4.42 -12.14
CA ARG A 22 -4.08 -5.82 -11.73
C ARG A 22 -5.13 -5.94 -10.64
N GLU A 23 -5.12 -5.00 -9.69
CA GLU A 23 -6.01 -5.06 -8.53
C GLU A 23 -7.32 -4.27 -8.73
N GLY A 24 -7.43 -3.51 -9.81
CA GLY A 24 -8.61 -2.67 -10.03
C GLY A 24 -8.77 -1.61 -8.95
N TYR A 25 -7.69 -1.05 -8.45
CA TYR A 25 -7.65 -0.07 -7.37
C TYR A 25 -6.89 1.16 -7.82
N GLN A 26 -7.31 2.33 -7.39
CA GLN A 26 -6.63 3.59 -7.69
C GLN A 26 -6.08 4.20 -6.42
N PHE A 27 -4.76 4.41 -6.40
CA PHE A 27 -4.08 5.03 -5.26
C PHE A 27 -4.13 6.55 -5.36
N GLU A 28 -4.30 7.21 -4.23
CA GLU A 28 -4.13 8.66 -4.14
C GLU A 28 -2.64 9.00 -4.02
N LEU A 29 -2.26 10.18 -4.50
CA LEU A 29 -0.85 10.62 -4.46
C LEU A 29 -0.32 10.67 -3.03
N GLY A 30 -1.13 11.11 -2.08
CA GLY A 30 -0.74 11.12 -0.66
C GLY A 30 -0.42 9.74 -0.13
N ASP A 31 -1.24 8.75 -0.50
CA ASP A 31 -1.03 7.37 -0.09
C ASP A 31 0.24 6.79 -0.70
N ILE A 32 0.48 7.09 -1.98
CA ILE A 32 1.69 6.64 -2.67
C ILE A 32 2.93 7.22 -1.98
N ALA A 33 2.92 8.49 -1.64
CA ALA A 33 4.04 9.15 -0.97
C ALA A 33 4.31 8.53 0.41
N GLU A 34 3.26 8.24 1.17
CA GLU A 34 3.39 7.57 2.47
C GLU A 34 3.94 6.17 2.34
N ILE A 35 3.46 5.42 1.36
CA ILE A 35 3.92 4.05 1.12
C ILE A 35 5.39 4.05 0.73
N ILE A 36 5.83 5.00 -0.11
CA ILE A 36 7.24 5.12 -0.48
C ILE A 36 8.08 5.38 0.78
N ARG A 37 7.68 6.34 1.61
CA ARG A 37 8.41 6.67 2.84
C ARG A 37 8.49 5.47 3.78
N TYR A 38 7.38 4.78 3.95
CA TYR A 38 7.32 3.59 4.79
C TYR A 38 8.23 2.49 4.26
N THR A 39 8.20 2.26 2.95
CA THR A 39 9.02 1.24 2.29
C THR A 39 10.51 1.53 2.46
N VAL A 40 10.92 2.77 2.23
CA VAL A 40 12.33 3.18 2.39
C VAL A 40 12.77 3.01 3.85
N ARG A 41 11.94 3.42 4.80
CA ARG A 41 12.23 3.27 6.22
C ARG A 41 12.38 1.80 6.60
N LYS A 42 11.48 0.96 6.12
CA LYS A 42 11.51 -0.48 6.40
C LYS A 42 12.76 -1.14 5.83
N ALA A 43 13.10 -0.80 4.59
CA ALA A 43 14.31 -1.29 3.96
C ALA A 43 15.57 -0.85 4.72
N ASP A 44 15.58 0.40 5.15
CA ASP A 44 16.69 0.97 5.91
C ASP A 44 16.85 0.27 7.27
N LEU A 45 15.75 0.03 7.98
CA LEU A 45 15.76 -0.68 9.25
C LEU A 45 16.22 -2.12 9.13
N ASN A 46 15.94 -2.76 8.00
CA ASN A 46 16.33 -4.14 7.72
C ASN A 46 17.68 -4.25 7.02
N HIS A 47 18.41 -3.13 6.88
CA HIS A 47 19.70 -3.07 6.18
C HIS A 47 19.63 -3.58 4.73
N GLU A 48 18.49 -3.33 4.08
CA GLU A 48 18.30 -3.69 2.69
C GLU A 48 18.89 -2.63 1.77
N ASP A 49 19.33 -3.03 0.58
CA ASP A 49 19.83 -2.11 -0.45
C ASP A 49 18.69 -1.40 -1.16
N ALA A 50 19.02 -0.29 -1.83
CA ALA A 50 18.06 0.45 -2.65
C ALA A 50 17.44 -0.42 -3.75
N ASP A 51 18.15 -1.45 -4.20
CA ASP A 51 17.65 -2.40 -5.21
C ASP A 51 16.46 -3.21 -4.73
N TYR A 52 16.31 -3.39 -3.43
CA TYR A 52 15.16 -4.09 -2.85
C TYR A 52 13.93 -3.21 -2.71
N VAL A 53 14.09 -1.88 -2.77
CA VAL A 53 12.96 -0.96 -2.57
C VAL A 53 11.81 -1.20 -3.56
N PRO A 54 12.06 -1.39 -4.89
CA PRO A 54 10.95 -1.66 -5.80
C PRO A 54 10.15 -2.91 -5.42
N LEU A 55 10.81 -3.99 -5.01
CA LEU A 55 10.15 -5.22 -4.61
C LEU A 55 9.32 -5.02 -3.33
N LEU A 56 9.91 -4.37 -2.33
CA LEU A 56 9.20 -4.06 -1.09
C LEU A 56 8.03 -3.10 -1.34
N PHE A 57 8.22 -2.14 -2.24
CA PHE A 57 7.19 -1.18 -2.60
C PHE A 57 5.98 -1.87 -3.24
N GLU A 58 6.22 -2.79 -4.16
CA GLU A 58 5.13 -3.57 -4.76
C GLU A 58 4.35 -4.33 -3.70
N ASN A 59 5.05 -5.01 -2.79
CA ASN A 59 4.41 -5.73 -1.69
C ASN A 59 3.60 -4.81 -0.79
N GLU A 60 4.12 -3.63 -0.48
CA GLU A 60 3.42 -2.66 0.36
C GLU A 60 2.17 -2.09 -0.33
N LEU A 61 2.24 -1.86 -1.65
CA LEU A 61 1.07 -1.42 -2.42
C LEU A 61 -0.03 -2.48 -2.40
N ARG A 62 0.32 -3.73 -2.64
CA ARG A 62 -0.64 -4.83 -2.62
C ARG A 62 -1.24 -5.02 -1.24
N ASP A 63 -0.42 -4.89 -0.21
CA ASP A 63 -0.85 -4.97 1.18
C ASP A 63 -1.82 -3.84 1.53
N HIS A 64 -1.55 -2.63 1.03
CA HIS A 64 -2.44 -1.48 1.19
C HIS A 64 -3.82 -1.76 0.57
N VAL A 65 -3.84 -2.27 -0.66
CA VAL A 65 -5.11 -2.63 -1.33
C VAL A 65 -5.88 -3.66 -0.52
N MET A 66 -5.18 -4.68 -0.03
CA MET A 66 -5.81 -5.73 0.78
C MET A 66 -6.40 -5.16 2.07
N ARG A 67 -5.65 -4.31 2.76
CA ARG A 67 -6.13 -3.67 3.99
C ARG A 67 -7.36 -2.79 3.75
N GLU A 68 -7.36 -2.03 2.66
CA GLU A 68 -8.50 -1.19 2.31
C GLU A 68 -9.75 -2.02 1.99
N ARG A 69 -9.58 -3.14 1.29
CA ARG A 69 -10.68 -4.05 1.00
C ARG A 69 -11.23 -4.69 2.26
N ILE A 70 -10.36 -5.12 3.16
CA ILE A 70 -10.76 -5.70 4.44
C ILE A 70 -11.49 -4.65 5.28
N ASN A 71 -10.97 -3.43 5.33
CA ASN A 71 -11.59 -2.33 6.07
C ASN A 71 -12.97 -2.01 5.51
N GLU A 72 -13.12 -1.99 4.19
CA GLU A 72 -14.42 -1.75 3.56
C GLU A 72 -15.41 -2.87 3.87
N MET A 73 -14.99 -4.12 3.77
CA MET A 73 -15.81 -5.26 4.15
C MET A 73 -16.18 -5.25 5.61
N GLY A 74 -15.23 -4.90 6.48
CA GLY A 74 -15.46 -4.74 7.91
C GLY A 74 -16.48 -3.66 8.21
N ARG A 75 -16.41 -2.52 7.54
CA ARG A 75 -17.39 -1.43 7.68
C ARG A 75 -18.78 -1.88 7.25
N ARG A 76 -18.90 -2.58 6.13
CA ARG A 76 -20.17 -3.13 5.66
C ARG A 76 -20.74 -4.14 6.65
N ASN A 77 -19.91 -5.02 7.17
CA ASN A 77 -20.31 -6.03 8.13
C ASN A 77 -20.70 -5.40 9.47
N LEU A 78 -19.98 -4.39 9.92
CA LEU A 78 -20.30 -3.66 11.13
C LEU A 78 -21.65 -2.92 10.99
N CYS A 79 -21.90 -2.29 9.85
CA CYS A 79 -23.19 -1.65 9.60
C CYS A 79 -24.31 -2.66 9.61
N ALA A 80 -24.14 -3.80 8.94
CA ALA A 80 -25.14 -4.87 8.96
C ALA A 80 -25.38 -5.42 10.36
N THR A 81 -24.32 -5.63 11.12
CA THR A 81 -24.39 -6.12 12.49
C THR A 81 -25.07 -5.10 13.39
N SER A 82 -24.77 -3.81 13.22
CA SER A 82 -25.41 -2.73 13.98
C SER A 82 -26.91 -2.68 13.72
N VAL A 83 -27.32 -2.82 12.47
CA VAL A 83 -28.73 -2.87 12.09
C VAL A 83 -29.39 -4.08 12.74
N CYS A 84 -28.77 -5.25 12.67
CA CYS A 84 -29.30 -6.45 13.32
C CYS A 84 -29.39 -6.29 14.82
N ALA A 85 -28.39 -5.69 15.45
CA ALA A 85 -28.40 -5.43 16.89
C ALA A 85 -29.50 -4.44 17.26
N ALA A 86 -29.74 -3.44 16.44
CA ALA A 86 -30.79 -2.45 16.67
C ALA A 86 -32.17 -3.05 16.52
N LEU A 87 -32.33 -4.05 15.69
CA LEU A 87 -33.59 -4.77 15.48
C LEU A 87 -33.83 -5.86 16.51
N ALA A 88 -32.77 -6.30 17.14
CA ALA A 88 -32.84 -7.31 18.17
C ALA A 88 -33.17 -6.69 19.52
#